data_7af0f66b53c28fb094a6395fe493bd73
#
_entry.id   7af0f66b53c28fb094a6395fe493bd73
#
_cell.length_a   1.000
_cell.length_b   1.000
_cell.length_c   1.000
_cell.angle_alpha   90.00
_cell.angle_beta   90.00
_cell.angle_gamma   90.00
#
_symmetry.space_group_name_H-M   'P 1'
#
loop_
_entity.id
_entity.type
_entity.pdbx_description
1 polymer ?
#
loop_
_entity_poly.entity_id
_entity_poly.type
_entity_poly.pdbx_seq_one_letter_code
_entity_poly.pdbx_strand_id
1 'polypeptide(L)'
;MHKEEELWTGNIDDFLRSCNIKAIISAPKEEEIRRCYELLQRTNQLNSSGRRLSIDKVREILQDNRYESFVLKSSDKFGDYGTVGFLIINKNGERPTVTDFVISCRVANKKIEPTLINYLANRYGGELLFNYKRTLRNGPMHAIIEELAMQPYASSDTYETYLCKHDASYPDIVDLRER
;
A
#
# COMPACT_ATOMS: atom_id res chain seq x y z
N MET A 1 12.32 -3.55 17.05
CA MET A 1 12.61 -4.06 15.70
C MET A 1 14.02 -3.69 15.23
N HIS A 2 14.39 -2.41 14.99
CA HIS A 2 15.74 -2.05 14.49
C HIS A 2 16.92 -2.71 15.23
N LYS A 3 16.89 -2.78 16.56
CA LYS A 3 17.99 -3.42 17.34
C LYS A 3 18.07 -4.94 17.17
N GLU A 4 16.95 -5.62 16.97
CA GLU A 4 16.95 -7.08 16.74
C GLU A 4 17.30 -7.41 15.29
N GLU A 5 16.92 -6.57 14.34
CA GLU A 5 17.29 -6.67 12.94
C GLU A 5 18.81 -6.52 12.74
N GLU A 6 19.43 -5.54 13.43
CA GLU A 6 20.88 -5.31 13.41
C GLU A 6 21.69 -6.48 14.01
N LEU A 7 21.09 -7.24 14.93
CA LEU A 7 21.70 -8.41 15.57
C LEU A 7 21.44 -9.74 14.80
N TRP A 8 20.56 -9.68 13.80
CA TRP A 8 20.20 -10.87 13.03
C TRP A 8 21.29 -11.20 11.99
N THR A 9 21.86 -12.38 12.08
CA THR A 9 22.94 -12.85 11.17
C THR A 9 22.45 -13.72 10.01
N GLY A 10 21.13 -13.96 9.93
CA GLY A 10 20.46 -14.78 8.92
C GLY A 10 19.84 -13.99 7.78
N ASN A 11 19.02 -14.68 6.97
CA ASN A 11 18.25 -14.07 5.90
C ASN A 11 17.19 -13.12 6.50
N ILE A 12 17.04 -11.93 5.93
CA ILE A 12 16.06 -10.91 6.37
C ILE A 12 14.61 -11.43 6.30
N ASP A 13 14.27 -12.25 5.31
CA ASP A 13 12.93 -12.81 5.18
C ASP A 13 12.59 -13.76 6.33
N ASP A 14 13.56 -14.53 6.82
CA ASP A 14 13.38 -15.42 7.98
C ASP A 14 13.18 -14.60 9.26
N PHE A 15 13.90 -13.48 9.40
CA PHE A 15 13.65 -12.53 10.48
C PHE A 15 12.24 -11.99 10.43
N LEU A 16 11.79 -11.51 9.26
CA LEU A 16 10.45 -10.95 9.08
C LEU A 16 9.36 -12.00 9.36
N ARG A 17 9.53 -13.26 8.91
CA ARG A 17 8.63 -14.37 9.27
C ARG A 17 8.56 -14.57 10.78
N SER A 18 9.69 -14.48 11.48
CA SER A 18 9.74 -14.59 12.95
C SER A 18 9.00 -13.45 13.67
N CYS A 19 8.75 -12.34 12.99
CA CYS A 19 8.02 -11.20 13.54
C CYS A 19 6.49 -11.42 13.59
N ASN A 20 5.95 -12.43 12.90
CA ASN A 20 4.51 -12.71 12.85
C ASN A 20 3.69 -11.47 12.40
N ILE A 21 4.10 -10.88 11.29
CA ILE A 21 3.48 -9.65 10.77
C ILE A 21 2.07 -9.98 10.28
N LYS A 22 1.09 -9.24 10.80
CA LYS A 22 -0.32 -9.33 10.40
C LYS A 22 -0.75 -8.02 9.76
N ALA A 23 -1.46 -8.13 8.65
CA ALA A 23 -2.05 -7.01 7.95
C ALA A 23 -3.54 -7.30 7.70
N ILE A 24 -4.41 -6.35 7.99
CA ILE A 24 -5.85 -6.48 7.76
C ILE A 24 -6.28 -5.29 6.92
N ILE A 25 -6.90 -5.55 5.77
CA ILE A 25 -7.56 -4.53 4.97
C ILE A 25 -9.08 -4.64 5.12
N SER A 26 -9.74 -3.51 5.12
CA SER A 26 -11.21 -3.42 5.17
C SER A 26 -11.68 -2.11 4.56
N ALA A 27 -12.95 -2.02 4.19
CA ALA A 27 -13.55 -0.75 3.83
C ALA A 27 -13.42 0.25 5.00
N PRO A 28 -13.10 1.54 4.74
CA PRO A 28 -13.01 2.55 5.78
C PRO A 28 -14.35 2.78 6.46
N LYS A 29 -14.35 2.86 7.79
CA LYS A 29 -15.51 3.29 8.59
C LYS A 29 -15.46 4.80 8.80
N GLU A 30 -16.60 5.40 9.17
CA GLU A 30 -16.69 6.85 9.40
C GLU A 30 -15.66 7.35 10.43
N GLU A 31 -15.46 6.61 11.51
CA GLU A 31 -14.47 6.94 12.54
C GLU A 31 -13.02 6.89 12.06
N GLU A 32 -12.76 6.23 10.92
CA GLU A 32 -11.41 6.08 10.34
C GLU A 32 -11.09 7.15 9.29
N ILE A 33 -12.08 7.89 8.80
CA ILE A 33 -11.91 8.91 7.74
C ILE A 33 -10.87 9.96 8.13
N ARG A 34 -10.92 10.43 9.38
CA ARG A 34 -9.93 11.38 9.88
C ARG A 34 -8.51 10.81 9.80
N ARG A 35 -8.35 9.52 10.13
CA ARG A 35 -7.05 8.87 10.04
C ARG A 35 -6.58 8.69 8.60
N CYS A 36 -7.47 8.34 7.67
CA CYS A 36 -7.18 8.30 6.23
C CYS A 36 -6.67 9.64 5.72
N TYR A 37 -7.37 10.72 6.08
CA TYR A 37 -6.97 12.09 5.77
C TYR A 37 -5.56 12.41 6.32
N GLU A 38 -5.30 12.10 7.61
CA GLU A 38 -3.97 12.34 8.22
C GLU A 38 -2.85 11.58 7.51
N LEU A 39 -3.09 10.35 7.08
CA LEU A 39 -2.12 9.56 6.31
C LEU A 39 -1.80 10.24 4.98
N LEU A 40 -2.81 10.69 4.24
CA LEU A 40 -2.62 11.44 3.00
C LEU A 40 -1.83 12.74 3.21
N GLN A 41 -2.06 13.46 4.33
CA GLN A 41 -1.37 14.72 4.60
C GLN A 41 0.09 14.54 5.04
N ARG A 42 0.41 13.47 5.79
CA ARG A 42 1.69 13.34 6.48
C ARG A 42 2.66 12.39 5.81
N THR A 43 2.17 11.45 4.99
CA THR A 43 3.06 10.47 4.36
C THR A 43 3.73 11.06 3.12
N ASN A 44 5.05 10.96 3.07
CA ASN A 44 5.86 11.42 1.94
C ASN A 44 6.58 10.27 1.23
N GLN A 45 7.19 9.34 1.98
CA GLN A 45 8.05 8.31 1.42
C GLN A 45 7.25 7.16 0.78
N LEU A 46 6.26 6.64 1.51
CA LEU A 46 5.37 5.58 1.06
C LEU A 46 4.03 6.18 0.60
N ASN A 47 4.10 7.05 -0.40
CA ASN A 47 2.96 7.73 -1.01
C ASN A 47 3.13 7.72 -2.53
N SER A 48 2.23 7.01 -3.21
CA SER A 48 2.32 6.83 -4.67
C SER A 48 1.95 8.08 -5.45
N SER A 49 0.90 8.80 -5.04
CA SER A 49 0.32 9.91 -5.80
C SER A 49 0.88 11.29 -5.41
N GLY A 50 1.35 11.42 -4.18
CA GLY A 50 1.71 12.72 -3.60
C GLY A 50 0.53 13.67 -3.39
N ARG A 51 -0.71 13.22 -3.68
CA ARG A 51 -1.91 14.07 -3.52
C ARG A 51 -2.20 14.37 -2.05
N ARG A 52 -2.70 15.58 -1.80
CA ARG A 52 -3.16 16.06 -0.48
C ARG A 52 -4.64 16.35 -0.56
N LEU A 53 -5.46 15.29 -0.56
CA LEU A 53 -6.91 15.42 -0.65
C LEU A 53 -7.47 16.07 0.63
N SER A 54 -8.48 16.94 0.48
CA SER A 54 -9.25 17.44 1.63
C SER A 54 -10.09 16.32 2.25
N ILE A 55 -10.50 16.48 3.49
CA ILE A 55 -11.34 15.50 4.17
C ILE A 55 -12.69 15.31 3.46
N ASP A 56 -13.25 16.39 2.90
CA ASP A 56 -14.50 16.33 2.15
C ASP A 56 -14.32 15.56 0.85
N LYS A 57 -13.16 15.73 0.18
CA LYS A 57 -12.84 14.95 -1.03
C LYS A 57 -12.66 13.47 -0.73
N VAL A 58 -12.08 13.13 0.42
CA VAL A 58 -12.03 11.73 0.88
C VAL A 58 -13.44 11.18 1.06
N ARG A 59 -14.35 11.92 1.71
CA ARG A 59 -15.76 11.50 1.88
C ARG A 59 -16.49 11.31 0.55
N GLU A 60 -16.34 12.25 -0.38
CA GLU A 60 -16.90 12.10 -1.73
C GLU A 60 -16.45 10.80 -2.41
N ILE A 61 -15.15 10.51 -2.37
CA ILE A 61 -14.58 9.30 -2.97
C ILE A 61 -15.15 8.04 -2.32
N LEU A 62 -15.30 8.02 -0.99
CA LEU A 62 -15.85 6.89 -0.26
C LEU A 62 -17.33 6.59 -0.58
N GLN A 63 -18.07 7.61 -1.04
CA GLN A 63 -19.49 7.49 -1.45
C GLN A 63 -19.67 7.20 -2.95
N ASP A 64 -18.61 7.28 -3.73
CA ASP A 64 -18.65 7.13 -5.18
C ASP A 64 -18.35 5.67 -5.58
N ASN A 65 -19.36 4.99 -6.13
CA ASN A 65 -19.28 3.58 -6.55
C ASN A 65 -18.22 3.28 -7.63
N ARG A 66 -17.66 4.31 -8.26
CA ARG A 66 -16.52 4.17 -9.20
C ARG A 66 -15.23 3.81 -8.46
N TYR A 67 -15.17 4.08 -7.16
CA TYR A 67 -13.99 3.81 -6.35
C TYR A 67 -14.25 2.68 -5.34
N GLU A 68 -13.20 2.00 -5.01
CA GLU A 68 -13.11 1.11 -3.85
C GLU A 68 -11.94 1.58 -3.00
N SER A 69 -12.13 1.64 -1.70
CA SER A 69 -11.13 2.16 -0.80
C SER A 69 -10.92 1.20 0.37
N PHE A 70 -9.67 1.11 0.83
CA PHE A 70 -9.32 0.26 1.95
C PHE A 70 -8.49 1.04 2.97
N VAL A 71 -8.74 0.77 4.24
CA VAL A 71 -7.80 1.02 5.32
C VAL A 71 -6.98 -0.23 5.58
N LEU A 72 -5.72 -0.03 5.95
CA LEU A 72 -4.80 -1.08 6.36
C LEU A 72 -4.50 -0.94 7.84
N LYS A 73 -4.74 -1.99 8.60
CA LYS A 73 -4.29 -2.15 10.00
C LYS A 73 -3.16 -3.17 10.04
N SER A 74 -2.20 -2.96 10.92
CA SER A 74 -1.08 -3.89 11.07
C SER A 74 -0.68 -4.08 12.52
N SER A 75 -0.24 -5.29 12.83
CA SER A 75 0.39 -5.67 14.10
C SER A 75 1.49 -6.70 13.86
N ASP A 76 2.39 -6.86 14.81
CA ASP A 76 3.40 -7.91 14.84
C ASP A 76 3.76 -8.27 16.28
N LYS A 77 4.79 -9.10 16.49
CA LYS A 77 5.24 -9.49 17.84
C LYS A 77 5.66 -8.32 18.74
N PHE A 78 5.93 -7.13 18.16
CA PHE A 78 6.35 -5.94 18.92
C PHE A 78 5.17 -5.04 19.28
N GLY A 79 3.98 -5.23 18.71
CA GLY A 79 2.78 -4.50 19.08
C GLY A 79 1.77 -4.28 17.96
N ASP A 80 0.73 -3.52 18.30
CA ASP A 80 -0.31 -3.07 17.39
C ASP A 80 0.01 -1.66 16.90
N TYR A 81 -0.01 -1.45 15.59
CA TYR A 81 0.26 -0.16 14.95
C TYR A 81 -1.03 0.59 14.56
N GLY A 82 -2.20 -0.05 14.74
CA GLY A 82 -3.49 0.48 14.36
C GLY A 82 -3.61 0.72 12.84
N THR A 83 -4.36 1.74 12.44
CA THR A 83 -4.52 2.11 11.03
C THR A 83 -3.24 2.77 10.52
N VAL A 84 -2.54 2.07 9.64
CA VAL A 84 -1.23 2.44 9.08
C VAL A 84 -1.25 2.74 7.59
N GLY A 85 -2.31 2.39 6.87
CA GLY A 85 -2.41 2.64 5.44
C GLY A 85 -3.82 3.01 5.00
N PHE A 86 -3.87 3.68 3.84
CA PHE A 86 -5.09 4.01 3.13
C PHE A 86 -4.84 3.96 1.62
N LEU A 87 -5.75 3.35 0.88
CA LEU A 87 -5.64 3.23 -0.56
C LEU A 87 -6.98 3.46 -1.23
N ILE A 88 -6.91 3.99 -2.46
CA ILE A 88 -8.06 4.28 -3.32
C ILE A 88 -7.82 3.61 -4.67
N ILE A 89 -8.81 2.86 -5.13
CA ILE A 89 -8.79 2.15 -6.39
C ILE A 89 -9.95 2.65 -7.24
N ASN A 90 -9.64 3.17 -8.42
CA ASN A 90 -10.63 3.51 -9.44
C ASN A 90 -10.97 2.26 -10.24
N LYS A 91 -12.23 1.85 -10.25
CA LYS A 91 -12.75 0.69 -10.99
C LYS A 91 -13.38 1.05 -12.34
N ASN A 92 -13.47 2.35 -12.65
CA ASN A 92 -14.14 2.85 -13.84
C ASN A 92 -13.20 2.96 -15.05
N GLY A 93 -12.52 1.88 -15.39
CA GLY A 93 -11.61 1.79 -16.52
C GLY A 93 -11.53 0.36 -17.05
N GLU A 94 -10.73 0.12 -18.07
CA GLU A 94 -10.47 -1.22 -18.57
C GLU A 94 -9.83 -2.13 -17.51
N ARG A 95 -9.03 -1.53 -16.64
CA ARG A 95 -8.39 -2.20 -15.50
C ARG A 95 -8.54 -1.36 -14.24
N PRO A 96 -8.76 -2.00 -13.10
CA PRO A 96 -8.69 -1.32 -11.80
C PRO A 96 -7.36 -0.61 -11.63
N THR A 97 -7.40 0.63 -11.17
CA THR A 97 -6.22 1.49 -11.04
C THR A 97 -6.08 1.98 -9.60
N VAL A 98 -4.98 1.66 -8.94
CA VAL A 98 -4.62 2.28 -7.67
C VAL A 98 -4.24 3.74 -7.94
N THR A 99 -5.10 4.65 -7.51
CA THR A 99 -4.90 6.10 -7.70
C THR A 99 -4.16 6.74 -6.54
N ASP A 100 -4.34 6.20 -5.35
CA ASP A 100 -3.64 6.62 -4.12
C ASP A 100 -3.29 5.41 -3.28
N PHE A 101 -2.06 5.37 -2.83
CA PHE A 101 -1.53 4.35 -1.95
C PHE A 101 -0.61 5.02 -0.95
N VAL A 102 -1.02 5.06 0.31
CA VAL A 102 -0.25 5.67 1.38
C VAL A 102 -0.09 4.72 2.56
N ILE A 103 1.13 4.49 3.00
CA ILE A 103 1.45 3.67 4.17
C ILE A 103 2.40 4.44 5.10
N SER A 104 2.09 4.39 6.38
CA SER A 104 2.90 5.01 7.43
C SER A 104 4.31 4.42 7.49
N CYS A 105 5.33 5.26 7.56
CA CYS A 105 6.73 4.82 7.71
C CYS A 105 6.99 3.99 8.99
N ARG A 106 6.05 3.97 9.96
CA ARG A 106 6.14 3.12 11.15
C ARG A 106 6.19 1.62 10.84
N VAL A 107 5.67 1.22 9.70
CA VAL A 107 5.63 -0.18 9.25
C VAL A 107 6.47 -0.41 7.99
N ALA A 108 7.30 0.55 7.60
CA ALA A 108 8.21 0.41 6.47
C ALA A 108 9.17 -0.80 6.64
N ASN A 109 9.62 -1.36 5.55
CA ASN A 109 10.55 -2.51 5.49
C ASN A 109 10.01 -3.82 6.09
N LYS A 110 8.69 -3.94 6.24
CA LYS A 110 8.03 -5.17 6.76
C LYS A 110 7.39 -6.00 5.65
N LYS A 111 7.66 -5.70 4.39
CA LYS A 111 7.06 -6.36 3.23
C LYS A 111 5.53 -6.23 3.14
N ILE A 112 4.93 -5.32 3.90
CA ILE A 112 3.47 -5.10 3.91
C ILE A 112 3.03 -4.49 2.57
N GLU A 113 3.78 -3.49 2.08
CA GLU A 113 3.44 -2.74 0.87
C GLU A 113 3.41 -3.65 -0.37
N PRO A 114 4.50 -4.37 -0.70
CA PRO A 114 4.51 -5.24 -1.88
C PRO A 114 3.54 -6.42 -1.71
N THR A 115 3.39 -6.99 -0.51
CA THR A 115 2.40 -8.05 -0.25
C THR A 115 0.99 -7.57 -0.55
N LEU A 116 0.63 -6.36 -0.08
CA LEU A 116 -0.69 -5.79 -0.32
C LEU A 116 -0.96 -5.52 -1.80
N ILE A 117 0.02 -4.96 -2.53
CA ILE A 117 -0.14 -4.68 -3.95
C ILE A 117 -0.28 -6.00 -4.74
N ASN A 118 0.53 -7.01 -4.43
CA ASN A 118 0.44 -8.33 -5.05
C ASN A 118 -0.91 -9.01 -4.77
N TYR A 119 -1.40 -8.91 -3.54
CA TYR A 119 -2.74 -9.37 -3.16
C TYR A 119 -3.83 -8.67 -3.98
N LEU A 120 -3.77 -7.35 -4.12
CA LEU A 120 -4.74 -6.59 -4.90
C LEU A 120 -4.71 -6.98 -6.38
N ALA A 121 -3.53 -7.20 -6.96
CA ALA A 121 -3.43 -7.71 -8.32
C ALA A 121 -4.17 -9.04 -8.49
N ASN A 122 -4.01 -9.99 -7.55
CA ASN A 122 -4.76 -11.25 -7.55
C ASN A 122 -6.26 -11.02 -7.41
N ARG A 123 -6.68 -10.19 -6.45
CA ARG A 123 -8.10 -9.87 -6.17
C ARG A 123 -8.83 -9.29 -7.38
N TYR A 124 -8.14 -8.55 -8.21
CA TYR A 124 -8.68 -7.93 -9.42
C TYR A 124 -8.40 -8.73 -10.71
N GLY A 125 -8.23 -10.05 -10.60
CA GLY A 125 -8.13 -10.93 -11.76
C GLY A 125 -6.72 -11.12 -12.32
N GLY A 126 -5.70 -10.84 -11.53
CA GLY A 126 -4.30 -11.10 -11.88
C GLY A 126 -3.51 -9.87 -12.31
N GLU A 127 -4.19 -8.75 -12.61
CA GLU A 127 -3.55 -7.52 -13.07
C GLU A 127 -4.23 -6.28 -12.47
N LEU A 128 -3.41 -5.26 -12.18
CA LEU A 128 -3.93 -3.95 -11.78
C LEU A 128 -2.98 -2.84 -12.22
N LEU A 129 -3.50 -1.66 -12.46
CA LEU A 129 -2.71 -0.47 -12.75
C LEU A 129 -2.37 0.27 -11.45
N PHE A 130 -1.19 0.86 -11.42
CA PHE A 130 -0.67 1.57 -10.27
C PHE A 130 -0.14 2.94 -10.69
N ASN A 131 -0.78 4.02 -10.22
CA ASN A 131 -0.36 5.38 -10.50
C ASN A 131 0.75 5.80 -9.53
N TYR A 132 1.83 6.31 -10.11
CA TYR A 132 2.97 6.82 -9.38
C TYR A 132 3.35 8.22 -9.89
N LYS A 133 3.53 9.14 -8.96
CA LYS A 133 4.08 10.47 -9.22
C LYS A 133 5.40 10.60 -8.48
N ARG A 134 6.49 10.68 -9.22
CA ARG A 134 7.82 10.84 -8.64
C ARG A 134 7.93 12.16 -7.86
N THR A 135 8.48 12.09 -6.67
CA THR A 135 8.80 13.24 -5.82
C THR A 135 10.22 13.09 -5.26
N LEU A 136 10.76 14.17 -4.67
CA LEU A 136 12.10 14.12 -4.04
C LEU A 136 12.18 13.17 -2.84
N ARG A 137 11.04 12.70 -2.30
CA ARG A 137 10.99 11.95 -1.04
C ARG A 137 10.43 10.54 -1.15
N ASN A 138 9.79 10.18 -2.26
CA ASN A 138 9.13 8.88 -2.39
C ASN A 138 9.93 7.80 -3.13
N GLY A 139 11.26 7.89 -3.08
CA GLY A 139 12.15 6.81 -3.52
C GLY A 139 11.80 5.44 -2.94
N PRO A 140 11.46 5.31 -1.64
CA PRO A 140 11.01 4.04 -1.07
C PRO A 140 9.78 3.45 -1.77
N MET A 141 8.82 4.27 -2.24
CA MET A 141 7.69 3.79 -3.04
C MET A 141 8.13 3.30 -4.41
N HIS A 142 9.11 3.96 -5.03
CA HIS A 142 9.67 3.52 -6.31
C HIS A 142 10.37 2.15 -6.18
N ALA A 143 11.10 1.93 -5.10
CA ALA A 143 11.74 0.64 -4.83
C ALA A 143 10.74 -0.53 -4.76
N ILE A 144 9.51 -0.28 -4.29
CA ILE A 144 8.43 -1.29 -4.29
C ILE A 144 7.97 -1.59 -5.72
N ILE A 145 7.89 -0.58 -6.59
CA ILE A 145 7.56 -0.76 -8.02
C ILE A 145 8.62 -1.66 -8.69
N GLU A 146 9.89 -1.43 -8.38
CA GLU A 146 11.01 -2.24 -8.89
C GLU A 146 10.98 -3.66 -8.29
N GLU A 147 10.74 -3.81 -6.99
CA GLU A 147 10.66 -5.12 -6.31
C GLU A 147 9.57 -6.01 -6.91
N LEU A 148 8.41 -5.44 -7.23
CA LEU A 148 7.30 -6.14 -7.87
C LEU A 148 7.44 -6.26 -9.40
N ALA A 149 8.57 -5.84 -9.96
CA ALA A 149 8.84 -5.84 -11.40
C ALA A 149 7.69 -5.25 -12.22
N MET A 150 7.05 -4.19 -11.70
CA MET A 150 5.94 -3.55 -12.40
C MET A 150 6.40 -2.97 -13.72
N GLN A 151 5.61 -3.17 -14.77
CA GLN A 151 5.95 -2.74 -16.11
C GLN A 151 5.39 -1.33 -16.40
N PRO A 152 6.15 -0.43 -17.02
CA PRO A 152 5.61 0.83 -17.51
C PRO A 152 4.42 0.56 -18.44
N TYR A 153 3.29 1.24 -18.20
CA TYR A 153 2.07 1.07 -18.98
C TYR A 153 1.67 2.34 -19.74
N ALA A 154 1.66 3.47 -19.05
CA ALA A 154 1.32 4.76 -19.63
C ALA A 154 2.04 5.88 -18.85
N SER A 155 2.16 7.04 -19.47
CA SER A 155 2.67 8.25 -18.83
C SER A 155 1.83 9.45 -19.21
N SER A 156 1.61 10.33 -18.27
CA SER A 156 0.99 11.64 -18.44
C SER A 156 1.86 12.73 -17.79
N ASP A 157 1.47 13.98 -17.94
CA ASP A 157 2.16 15.09 -17.25
C ASP A 157 2.10 14.99 -15.71
N THR A 158 1.18 14.19 -15.19
CA THR A 158 0.91 14.09 -13.75
C THR A 158 1.42 12.80 -13.13
N TYR A 159 1.27 11.67 -13.84
CA TYR A 159 1.57 10.33 -13.34
C TYR A 159 2.28 9.47 -14.37
N GLU A 160 3.17 8.63 -13.87
CA GLU A 160 3.58 7.40 -14.52
C GLU A 160 2.60 6.30 -14.05
N THR A 161 2.08 5.51 -14.98
CA THR A 161 1.19 4.38 -14.65
C THR A 161 1.93 3.09 -14.95
N TYR A 162 1.94 2.20 -13.99
CA TYR A 162 2.59 0.89 -14.07
C TYR A 162 1.55 -0.22 -14.08
N LEU A 163 1.81 -1.29 -14.82
CA LEU A 163 1.07 -2.54 -14.76
C LEU A 163 1.71 -3.46 -13.72
N CYS A 164 0.97 -3.78 -12.68
CA CYS A 164 1.32 -4.81 -11.71
C CYS A 164 0.61 -6.12 -12.07
N LYS A 165 1.37 -7.21 -12.17
CA LYS A 165 0.84 -8.56 -12.33
C LYS A 165 0.99 -9.32 -11.03
N HIS A 166 -0.02 -10.15 -10.72
CA HIS A 166 0.08 -11.05 -9.58
C HIS A 166 1.22 -12.04 -9.77
N ASP A 167 2.06 -12.14 -8.77
CA ASP A 167 3.12 -13.13 -8.67
C ASP A 167 2.75 -14.16 -7.59
N ALA A 168 2.38 -15.36 -8.03
CA ALA A 168 2.05 -16.47 -7.11
C ALA A 168 3.26 -17.00 -6.34
N SER A 169 4.48 -16.66 -6.76
CA SER A 169 5.73 -17.03 -6.07
C SER A 169 6.20 -15.98 -5.06
N TYR A 170 5.49 -14.84 -4.94
CA TYR A 170 5.87 -13.80 -3.99
C TYR A 170 5.88 -14.33 -2.55
N PRO A 171 6.94 -14.06 -1.75
CA PRO A 171 7.12 -14.68 -0.45
C PRO A 171 5.96 -14.43 0.52
N ASP A 172 5.48 -15.48 1.17
CA ASP A 172 4.47 -15.43 2.24
C ASP A 172 5.15 -15.05 3.57
N ILE A 173 5.31 -13.74 3.78
CA ILE A 173 5.94 -13.15 4.97
C ILE A 173 4.89 -12.48 5.86
N VAL A 174 3.84 -11.94 5.26
CA VAL A 174 2.80 -11.16 5.94
C VAL A 174 1.47 -11.90 5.89
N ASP A 175 0.88 -12.22 7.05
CA ASP A 175 -0.49 -12.76 7.15
C ASP A 175 -1.48 -11.63 6.79
N LEU A 176 -1.81 -11.51 5.51
CA LEU A 176 -2.73 -10.50 4.98
C LEU A 176 -4.14 -11.07 4.88
N ARG A 177 -5.11 -10.33 5.45
CA ARG A 177 -6.54 -10.70 5.42
C ARG A 177 -7.41 -9.52 5.01
N GLU A 178 -8.47 -9.80 4.25
CA GLU A 178 -9.56 -8.86 3.97
C GLU A 178 -10.76 -9.16 4.87
N ARG A 179 -11.42 -8.12 5.40
CA ARG A 179 -12.63 -8.19 6.25
C ARG A 179 -13.74 -7.28 5.73
#